data_fb25595a9f9840e25cd9e5f957a2f973
#
_entry.id   fb25595a9f9840e25cd9e5f957a2f973
#
_cell.length_a   1.000
_cell.length_b   1.000
_cell.length_c   1.000
_cell.angle_alpha   90.00
_cell.angle_beta   90.00
_cell.angle_gamma   90.00
#
_symmetry.space_group_name_H-M   'P 1'
#
loop_
_entity.id
_entity.type
_entity.pdbx_description
1 polymer ?
#
loop_
_entity_poly.entity_id
_entity_poly.type
_entity_poly.pdbx_seq_one_letter_code
_entity_poly.pdbx_strand_id
1 'polypeptide(L)'
;YPFERRDVPIEDAIAWAENNHQVFKLELLNDLKRSGTTVAKELVGEDLGSVTDRDSKLKTVSLYSQGDYTDLCRGGHADSTGKVGAFKLMRVAGAYWRGDEKRQQMQRLYGVAFATYKELDDYLKKLELAKQRDHRKLGKELDLYTTSPLVGVGLPLFTPRGTILRDVVAQYSNQLRQKFGFEKVWTPHITKKDLYETSGHWAKFGEELFLVKSQETSDEMALKPMNCPHHTQIFASRPRSYRDMPVRYLETTTDYRDEKTGELGGLNRVRSLTQDDSHVFCRSDQIENEINNLLSAARELYGTIDMKLRVRLSYRDNSDA
;
A
#
# COMPACT_ATOMS: atom_id res chain seq x y z
N TYR A 1 30.17 -4.96 20.84
CA TYR A 1 30.78 -5.97 19.99
C TYR A 1 30.91 -5.43 18.57
N PRO A 2 32.08 -5.64 17.87
CA PRO A 2 32.19 -5.38 16.43
C PRO A 2 31.31 -6.36 15.64
N PHE A 3 30.90 -5.96 14.44
CA PHE A 3 30.32 -6.86 13.45
C PHE A 3 31.44 -7.30 12.49
N GLU A 4 31.73 -8.59 12.49
CA GLU A 4 32.77 -9.17 11.67
C GLU A 4 32.14 -9.89 10.47
N ARG A 5 32.47 -9.45 9.27
CA ARG A 5 32.06 -10.08 8.04
C ARG A 5 33.09 -11.10 7.56
N ARG A 6 32.63 -12.27 7.19
CA ARG A 6 33.42 -13.28 6.49
C ARG A 6 32.68 -13.72 5.23
N ASP A 7 33.31 -13.58 4.09
CA ASP A 7 32.82 -14.14 2.84
C ASP A 7 33.39 -15.54 2.68
N VAL A 8 32.51 -16.53 2.63
CA VAL A 8 32.88 -17.95 2.60
C VAL A 8 32.25 -18.62 1.37
N PRO A 9 32.88 -19.69 0.83
CA PRO A 9 32.25 -20.54 -0.16
C PRO A 9 30.90 -21.06 0.34
N ILE A 10 29.92 -21.17 -0.54
CA ILE A 10 28.56 -21.60 -0.17
C ILE A 10 28.54 -22.98 0.47
N GLU A 11 29.46 -23.85 0.06
CA GLU A 11 29.60 -25.21 0.61
C GLU A 11 30.07 -25.17 2.08
N ASP A 12 31.01 -24.27 2.42
CA ASP A 12 31.48 -24.08 3.78
C ASP A 12 30.37 -23.49 4.68
N ALA A 13 29.53 -22.59 4.13
CA ALA A 13 28.38 -22.08 4.85
C ALA A 13 27.32 -23.16 5.09
N ILE A 14 27.10 -24.07 4.15
CA ILE A 14 26.20 -25.22 4.29
C ILE A 14 26.73 -26.13 5.42
N ALA A 15 28.01 -26.50 5.39
CA ALA A 15 28.63 -27.31 6.44
C ALA A 15 28.55 -26.63 7.82
N TRP A 16 28.75 -25.29 7.87
CA TRP A 16 28.55 -24.51 9.09
C TRP A 16 27.12 -24.61 9.62
N ALA A 17 26.11 -24.46 8.73
CA ALA A 17 24.70 -24.53 9.12
C ALA A 17 24.30 -25.93 9.63
N GLU A 18 24.83 -26.99 9.01
CA GLU A 18 24.63 -28.39 9.43
C GLU A 18 25.26 -28.63 10.82
N ASN A 19 26.53 -28.27 10.99
CA ASN A 19 27.26 -28.47 12.25
C ASN A 19 26.66 -27.68 13.42
N ASN A 20 26.01 -26.54 13.14
CA ASN A 20 25.37 -25.70 14.16
C ASN A 20 23.84 -25.91 14.24
N HIS A 21 23.31 -26.97 13.62
CA HIS A 21 21.87 -27.31 13.62
C HIS A 21 20.95 -26.17 13.18
N GLN A 22 21.42 -25.33 12.24
CA GLN A 22 20.70 -24.17 11.72
C GLN A 22 19.79 -24.57 10.56
N VAL A 23 18.74 -25.37 10.83
CA VAL A 23 17.85 -25.97 9.81
C VAL A 23 17.27 -24.96 8.82
N PHE A 24 16.86 -23.78 9.32
CA PHE A 24 16.28 -22.74 8.45
C PHE A 24 17.34 -22.07 7.57
N LYS A 25 18.56 -21.87 8.10
CA LYS A 25 19.68 -21.33 7.32
C LYS A 25 20.17 -22.32 6.29
N LEU A 26 20.18 -23.60 6.63
CA LEU A 26 20.50 -24.69 5.71
C LEU A 26 19.54 -24.69 4.52
N GLU A 27 18.23 -24.54 4.76
CA GLU A 27 17.24 -24.42 3.69
C GLU A 27 17.51 -23.21 2.78
N LEU A 28 17.78 -22.04 3.38
CA LEU A 28 18.08 -20.81 2.63
C LEU A 28 19.38 -20.96 1.80
N LEU A 29 20.42 -21.57 2.35
CA LEU A 29 21.69 -21.80 1.65
C LEU A 29 21.54 -22.75 0.46
N ASN A 30 20.76 -23.81 0.63
CA ASN A 30 20.44 -24.74 -0.46
C ASN A 30 19.64 -24.07 -1.59
N ASP A 31 18.72 -23.18 -1.24
CA ASP A 31 17.98 -22.39 -2.24
C ASP A 31 18.90 -21.41 -2.97
N LEU A 32 19.79 -20.71 -2.26
CA LEU A 32 20.81 -19.84 -2.86
C LEU A 32 21.73 -20.60 -3.82
N LYS A 33 22.18 -21.80 -3.42
CA LYS A 33 22.99 -22.67 -4.27
C LYS A 33 22.28 -23.09 -5.54
N ARG A 34 20.99 -23.40 -5.45
CA ARG A 34 20.16 -23.90 -6.55
C ARG A 34 19.69 -22.82 -7.50
N SER A 35 19.23 -21.67 -6.97
CA SER A 35 18.50 -20.65 -7.72
C SER A 35 19.08 -19.24 -7.63
N GLY A 36 20.16 -19.04 -6.86
CA GLY A 36 20.76 -17.73 -6.65
C GLY A 36 19.93 -16.77 -5.78
N THR A 37 18.76 -17.20 -5.32
CA THR A 37 17.85 -16.39 -4.50
C THR A 37 17.18 -17.21 -3.40
N THR A 38 16.81 -16.55 -2.29
CA THR A 38 16.02 -17.13 -1.19
C THR A 38 14.53 -16.84 -1.35
N VAL A 39 14.14 -16.06 -2.35
CA VAL A 39 12.74 -15.68 -2.57
C VAL A 39 12.03 -16.81 -3.30
N ALA A 40 10.93 -17.31 -2.75
CA ALA A 40 10.07 -18.25 -3.44
C ALA A 40 9.50 -17.59 -4.71
N LYS A 41 9.41 -18.34 -5.82
CA LYS A 41 8.92 -17.82 -7.12
C LYS A 41 7.54 -17.17 -7.04
N GLU A 42 6.75 -17.52 -6.03
CA GLU A 42 5.39 -17.03 -5.79
C GLU A 42 5.34 -15.65 -5.09
N LEU A 43 6.47 -15.17 -4.54
CA LEU A 43 6.57 -13.88 -3.86
C LEU A 43 7.29 -12.81 -4.69
N VAL A 44 7.51 -13.06 -5.98
CA VAL A 44 8.07 -12.07 -6.91
C VAL A 44 6.94 -11.19 -7.43
N GLY A 45 6.28 -10.47 -6.52
CA GLY A 45 5.36 -9.36 -6.79
C GLY A 45 5.98 -8.08 -6.26
N GLU A 46 6.30 -7.19 -7.16
CA GLU A 46 6.39 -5.72 -7.13
C GLU A 46 7.21 -4.96 -6.08
N ASP A 47 7.68 -5.53 -4.95
CA ASP A 47 8.24 -4.72 -3.84
C ASP A 47 9.71 -4.97 -3.48
N LEU A 48 10.45 -5.78 -4.25
CA LEU A 48 11.87 -6.00 -4.03
C LEU A 48 12.66 -5.48 -5.23
N GLY A 49 13.25 -4.30 -5.05
CA GLY A 49 14.12 -3.63 -6.01
C GLY A 49 15.04 -4.60 -6.77
N SER A 50 15.16 -4.34 -8.06
CA SER A 50 15.88 -5.10 -9.08
C SER A 50 17.10 -5.87 -8.58
N VAL A 51 16.99 -7.18 -8.49
CA VAL A 51 18.17 -8.06 -8.46
C VAL A 51 18.53 -8.35 -9.92
N THR A 52 19.26 -7.41 -10.52
CA THR A 52 19.87 -7.59 -11.83
C THR A 52 21.16 -8.40 -11.66
N ASP A 53 21.05 -9.70 -11.55
CA ASP A 53 22.06 -10.70 -11.95
C ASP A 53 21.52 -12.10 -11.67
N ARG A 54 20.58 -12.57 -12.49
CA ARG A 54 19.89 -13.85 -12.29
C ARG A 54 20.67 -15.07 -12.81
N ASP A 55 21.84 -14.89 -13.41
CA ASP A 55 22.54 -15.97 -14.12
C ASP A 55 23.84 -16.48 -13.48
N SER A 56 24.31 -15.94 -12.36
CA SER A 56 25.45 -16.48 -11.64
C SER A 56 25.01 -17.29 -10.42
N LYS A 57 25.22 -18.60 -10.43
CA LYS A 57 25.20 -19.41 -9.21
C LYS A 57 26.09 -18.74 -8.18
N LEU A 58 25.51 -18.27 -7.09
CA LEU A 58 26.24 -17.64 -5.99
C LEU A 58 27.31 -18.63 -5.49
N LYS A 59 28.58 -18.32 -5.69
CA LYS A 59 29.71 -19.14 -5.23
C LYS A 59 30.10 -18.85 -3.78
N THR A 60 29.82 -17.64 -3.32
CA THR A 60 30.18 -17.17 -1.99
C THR A 60 29.00 -16.51 -1.31
N VAL A 61 28.92 -16.62 0.00
CA VAL A 61 27.93 -15.96 0.86
C VAL A 61 28.63 -15.27 2.03
N SER A 62 27.97 -14.28 2.63
CA SER A 62 28.53 -13.56 3.78
C SER A 62 27.93 -14.09 5.09
N LEU A 63 28.80 -14.43 6.02
CA LEU A 63 28.47 -14.68 7.43
C LEU A 63 28.90 -13.46 8.26
N TYR A 64 28.06 -13.05 9.17
CA TYR A 64 28.35 -11.96 10.12
C TYR A 64 28.39 -12.50 11.54
N SER A 65 29.46 -12.21 12.24
CA SER A 65 29.65 -12.61 13.63
C SER A 65 29.61 -11.39 14.55
N GLN A 66 29.08 -11.58 15.74
CA GLN A 66 28.97 -10.59 16.79
C GLN A 66 29.13 -11.30 18.15
N GLY A 67 30.32 -11.27 18.71
CA GLY A 67 30.66 -12.13 19.82
C GLY A 67 30.50 -13.60 19.41
N ASP A 68 29.80 -14.39 20.20
CA ASP A 68 29.55 -15.81 19.94
C ASP A 68 28.42 -16.08 18.95
N TYR A 69 27.74 -15.05 18.50
CA TYR A 69 26.61 -15.17 17.56
C TYR A 69 27.09 -14.98 16.12
N THR A 70 26.74 -15.92 15.26
CA THR A 70 27.01 -15.85 13.82
C THR A 70 25.73 -16.10 13.03
N ASP A 71 25.51 -15.33 11.99
CA ASP A 71 24.33 -15.47 11.11
C ASP A 71 24.66 -15.22 9.62
N LEU A 72 23.84 -15.81 8.75
CA LEU A 72 23.86 -15.58 7.31
C LEU A 72 23.19 -14.23 7.02
N CYS A 73 23.92 -13.29 6.40
CA CYS A 73 23.39 -12.00 6.04
C CYS A 73 24.08 -11.40 4.82
N ARG A 74 23.34 -10.62 4.01
CA ARG A 74 23.87 -9.98 2.79
C ARG A 74 24.66 -8.70 3.05
N GLY A 75 24.56 -8.10 4.23
CA GLY A 75 25.27 -6.89 4.57
C GLY A 75 24.38 -5.72 5.00
N GLY A 76 24.95 -4.53 5.01
CA GLY A 76 24.30 -3.32 5.52
C GLY A 76 24.32 -3.20 7.05
N HIS A 77 25.37 -3.68 7.71
CA HIS A 77 25.53 -3.59 9.16
C HIS A 77 26.34 -2.34 9.56
N ALA A 78 26.05 -1.84 10.77
CA ALA A 78 26.95 -0.91 11.45
C ALA A 78 28.26 -1.62 11.81
N ASP A 79 29.35 -0.86 12.06
CA ASP A 79 30.65 -1.46 12.42
C ASP A 79 30.64 -2.17 13.78
N SER A 80 29.74 -1.76 14.67
CA SER A 80 29.58 -2.38 15.98
C SER A 80 28.23 -2.13 16.60
N THR A 81 27.84 -2.94 17.59
CA THR A 81 26.63 -2.75 18.40
C THR A 81 26.61 -1.42 19.15
N GLY A 82 27.79 -0.87 19.48
CA GLY A 82 27.91 0.44 20.13
C GLY A 82 27.47 1.62 19.24
N LYS A 83 27.36 1.40 17.92
CA LYS A 83 26.83 2.41 16.97
C LYS A 83 25.32 2.28 16.77
N VAL A 84 24.67 1.28 17.35
CA VAL A 84 23.22 1.18 17.37
C VAL A 84 22.67 2.28 18.28
N GLY A 85 21.84 3.17 17.75
CA GLY A 85 21.27 4.27 18.49
C GLY A 85 20.24 3.83 19.54
N ALA A 86 19.34 4.72 19.88
CA ALA A 86 18.25 4.40 20.79
C ALA A 86 17.28 3.39 20.17
N PHE A 87 17.03 2.27 20.82
CA PHE A 87 16.09 1.27 20.34
C PHE A 87 15.12 0.79 21.42
N LYS A 88 14.01 0.21 21.00
CA LYS A 88 13.04 -0.42 21.88
C LYS A 88 12.41 -1.64 21.22
N LEU A 89 12.36 -2.75 21.95
CA LEU A 89 11.56 -3.90 21.56
C LEU A 89 10.10 -3.61 21.87
N MET A 90 9.22 -3.79 20.88
CA MET A 90 7.83 -3.36 20.93
C MET A 90 6.87 -4.50 21.23
N ARG A 91 7.00 -5.61 20.51
CA ARG A 91 6.11 -6.77 20.63
C ARG A 91 6.74 -8.05 20.06
N VAL A 92 6.16 -9.17 20.46
CA VAL A 92 6.38 -10.49 19.85
C VAL A 92 5.09 -10.91 19.15
N ALA A 93 5.19 -11.54 17.99
CA ALA A 93 4.05 -12.15 17.29
C ALA A 93 4.47 -13.49 16.69
N GLY A 94 3.52 -14.40 16.51
CA GLY A 94 3.72 -15.62 15.72
C GLY A 94 3.90 -15.27 14.23
N ALA A 95 4.73 -16.04 13.55
CA ALA A 95 4.89 -15.98 12.11
C ALA A 95 5.24 -17.38 11.58
N TYR A 96 4.61 -17.81 10.51
CA TYR A 96 4.99 -19.07 9.87
C TYR A 96 6.25 -18.89 9.03
N TRP A 97 7.10 -19.93 9.01
CA TRP A 97 8.27 -19.92 8.16
C TRP A 97 7.88 -19.73 6.70
N ARG A 98 8.44 -18.72 6.05
CA ARG A 98 8.11 -18.29 4.66
C ARG A 98 6.64 -17.95 4.42
N GLY A 99 5.88 -17.63 5.46
CA GLY A 99 4.47 -17.28 5.33
C GLY A 99 3.52 -18.47 5.09
N ASP A 100 4.03 -19.70 5.09
CA ASP A 100 3.24 -20.90 4.86
C ASP A 100 2.70 -21.45 6.19
N GLU A 101 1.38 -21.44 6.34
CA GLU A 101 0.68 -21.91 7.55
C GLU A 101 0.90 -23.40 7.88
N LYS A 102 1.31 -24.20 6.89
CA LYS A 102 1.64 -25.62 7.06
C LYS A 102 3.05 -25.86 7.59
N ARG A 103 3.87 -24.80 7.65
CA ARG A 103 5.26 -24.85 8.09
C ARG A 103 5.38 -24.43 9.56
N GLN A 104 6.59 -24.54 10.10
CA GLN A 104 6.84 -24.26 11.50
C GLN A 104 6.50 -22.82 11.86
N GLN A 105 5.75 -22.66 12.96
CA GLN A 105 5.50 -21.37 13.57
C GLN A 105 6.74 -20.90 14.33
N MET A 106 7.14 -19.68 14.05
CA MET A 106 8.26 -18.98 14.66
C MET A 106 7.77 -17.76 15.45
N GLN A 107 8.65 -17.19 16.25
CA GLN A 107 8.42 -15.92 16.93
C GLN A 107 9.09 -14.80 16.14
N ARG A 108 8.34 -13.73 15.87
CA ARG A 108 8.83 -12.51 15.24
C ARG A 108 8.89 -11.40 16.27
N LEU A 109 10.11 -10.91 16.51
CA LEU A 109 10.34 -9.74 17.37
C LEU A 109 10.23 -8.46 16.54
N TYR A 110 9.42 -7.54 17.01
CA TYR A 110 9.30 -6.21 16.43
C TYR A 110 9.98 -5.19 17.32
N GLY A 111 10.80 -4.34 16.74
CA GLY A 111 11.46 -3.25 17.41
C GLY A 111 11.53 -2.01 16.55
N VAL A 112 11.88 -0.90 17.17
CA VAL A 112 12.16 0.38 16.51
C VAL A 112 13.51 0.89 16.97
N ALA A 113 14.24 1.57 16.08
CA ALA A 113 15.53 2.18 16.39
C ALA A 113 15.59 3.60 15.78
N PHE A 114 16.26 4.49 16.50
CA PHE A 114 16.45 5.89 16.11
C PHE A 114 17.89 6.32 16.42
N ALA A 115 18.34 7.41 15.82
CA ALA A 115 19.67 7.95 16.11
C ALA A 115 19.80 8.43 17.56
N THR A 116 18.73 8.98 18.14
CA THR A 116 18.73 9.55 19.49
C THR A 116 17.58 9.04 20.35
N TYR A 117 17.76 9.04 21.67
CA TYR A 117 16.67 8.74 22.63
C TYR A 117 15.51 9.72 22.54
N LYS A 118 15.77 10.98 22.18
CA LYS A 118 14.71 11.99 21.98
C LYS A 118 13.80 11.59 20.80
N GLU A 119 14.36 11.19 19.68
CA GLU A 119 13.58 10.73 18.53
C GLU A 119 12.75 9.48 18.85
N LEU A 120 13.35 8.54 19.61
CA LEU A 120 12.63 7.36 20.08
C LEU A 120 11.45 7.74 20.97
N ASP A 121 11.65 8.63 21.95
CA ASP A 121 10.62 9.08 22.87
C ASP A 121 9.49 9.83 22.12
N ASP A 122 9.85 10.74 21.20
CA ASP A 122 8.90 11.44 20.35
C ASP A 122 8.08 10.46 19.47
N TYR A 123 8.71 9.41 18.96
CA TYR A 123 8.02 8.35 18.22
C TYR A 123 7.06 7.56 19.11
N LEU A 124 7.47 7.18 20.31
CA LEU A 124 6.62 6.43 21.26
C LEU A 124 5.41 7.26 21.70
N LYS A 125 5.60 8.57 21.93
CA LYS A 125 4.49 9.51 22.22
C LYS A 125 3.51 9.59 21.05
N LYS A 126 4.02 9.67 19.82
CA LYS A 126 3.17 9.64 18.61
C LYS A 126 2.39 8.34 18.48
N LEU A 127 3.00 7.19 18.78
CA LEU A 127 2.30 5.91 18.78
C LEU A 127 1.17 5.84 19.81
N GLU A 128 1.43 6.35 21.01
CA GLU A 128 0.40 6.38 22.07
C GLU A 128 -0.76 7.31 21.67
N LEU A 129 -0.45 8.48 21.14
CA LEU A 129 -1.45 9.41 20.62
C LEU A 129 -2.25 8.78 19.46
N ALA A 130 -1.57 8.03 18.56
CA ALA A 130 -2.23 7.32 17.46
C ALA A 130 -3.22 6.26 17.97
N LYS A 131 -2.90 5.52 19.05
CA LYS A 131 -3.83 4.57 19.69
C LYS A 131 -5.07 5.27 20.25
N GLN A 132 -4.88 6.42 20.90
CA GLN A 132 -5.98 7.21 21.44
C GLN A 132 -6.88 7.76 20.34
N ARG A 133 -6.30 8.11 19.18
CA ARG A 133 -7.00 8.62 18.00
C ARG A 133 -7.39 7.55 16.99
N ASP A 134 -7.30 6.26 17.34
CA ASP A 134 -7.70 5.18 16.45
C ASP A 134 -9.18 5.33 16.06
N HIS A 135 -9.45 5.42 14.77
CA HIS A 135 -10.80 5.62 14.24
C HIS A 135 -11.77 4.50 14.63
N ARG A 136 -11.27 3.27 14.89
CA ARG A 136 -12.10 2.14 15.35
C ARG A 136 -12.60 2.37 16.78
N LYS A 137 -11.75 2.98 17.64
CA LYS A 137 -12.10 3.38 19.00
C LYS A 137 -13.04 4.59 18.96
N LEU A 138 -12.62 5.67 18.30
CA LEU A 138 -13.40 6.90 18.22
C LEU A 138 -14.72 6.71 17.48
N GLY A 139 -14.74 5.90 16.44
CA GLY A 139 -15.95 5.56 15.68
C GLY A 139 -17.02 4.92 16.54
N LYS A 140 -16.61 4.01 17.46
CA LYS A 140 -17.51 3.38 18.41
C LYS A 140 -17.94 4.35 19.55
N GLU A 141 -16.98 5.05 20.15
CA GLU A 141 -17.24 6.00 21.27
C GLU A 141 -18.14 7.16 20.86
N LEU A 142 -17.98 7.66 19.64
CA LEU A 142 -18.73 8.77 19.08
C LEU A 142 -19.96 8.35 18.29
N ASP A 143 -20.23 7.05 18.20
CA ASP A 143 -21.32 6.48 17.41
C ASP A 143 -21.32 6.96 15.96
N LEU A 144 -20.19 6.78 15.25
CA LEU A 144 -20.05 7.24 13.87
C LEU A 144 -20.37 6.14 12.84
N TYR A 145 -19.98 4.91 13.11
CA TYR A 145 -20.22 3.78 12.21
C TYR A 145 -20.22 2.45 12.95
N THR A 146 -20.81 1.46 12.32
CA THR A 146 -20.83 0.07 12.79
C THR A 146 -20.57 -0.91 11.64
N THR A 147 -20.41 -2.17 11.96
CA THR A 147 -20.30 -3.27 11.00
C THR A 147 -21.29 -4.36 11.37
N SER A 148 -21.76 -5.12 10.40
CA SER A 148 -22.67 -6.25 10.62
C SER A 148 -22.20 -7.47 9.83
N PRO A 149 -22.15 -8.66 10.43
CA PRO A 149 -21.89 -9.91 9.70
C PRO A 149 -22.89 -10.16 8.57
N LEU A 150 -24.13 -9.70 8.70
CA LEU A 150 -25.17 -9.85 7.69
C LEU A 150 -24.95 -8.94 6.47
N VAL A 151 -24.27 -7.81 6.66
CA VAL A 151 -23.90 -6.89 5.55
C VAL A 151 -22.61 -7.36 4.90
N GLY A 152 -21.66 -7.85 5.70
CA GLY A 152 -20.39 -8.35 5.24
C GLY A 152 -19.18 -7.58 5.78
N VAL A 153 -18.04 -8.25 5.77
CA VAL A 153 -16.77 -7.67 6.26
C VAL A 153 -16.26 -6.64 5.26
N GLY A 154 -15.77 -5.50 5.77
CA GLY A 154 -15.27 -4.41 4.92
C GLY A 154 -16.37 -3.53 4.31
N LEU A 155 -17.61 -3.67 4.77
CA LEU A 155 -18.78 -2.87 4.35
C LEU A 155 -19.31 -2.09 5.56
N PRO A 156 -18.76 -0.92 5.89
CA PRO A 156 -19.15 -0.14 7.05
C PRO A 156 -20.55 0.48 6.88
N LEU A 157 -21.31 0.49 7.96
CA LEU A 157 -22.61 1.15 8.08
C LEU A 157 -22.42 2.45 8.87
N PHE A 158 -22.67 3.58 8.26
CA PHE A 158 -22.59 4.87 8.95
C PHE A 158 -23.90 5.18 9.66
N THR A 159 -23.79 5.55 10.93
CA THR A 159 -24.91 6.01 11.75
C THR A 159 -25.36 7.42 11.31
N PRO A 160 -26.44 7.97 11.81
CA PRO A 160 -26.83 9.35 11.52
C PRO A 160 -25.71 10.37 11.82
N ARG A 161 -24.99 10.22 12.93
CA ARG A 161 -23.87 11.10 13.31
C ARG A 161 -22.69 10.95 12.34
N GLY A 162 -22.35 9.73 11.99
CA GLY A 162 -21.29 9.47 11.00
C GLY A 162 -21.66 9.96 9.59
N THR A 163 -22.92 9.85 9.22
CA THR A 163 -23.41 10.37 7.93
C THR A 163 -23.31 11.89 7.87
N ILE A 164 -23.72 12.60 8.92
CA ILE A 164 -23.54 14.06 8.99
C ILE A 164 -22.07 14.45 8.83
N LEU A 165 -21.16 13.77 9.54
CA LEU A 165 -19.72 14.04 9.43
C LEU A 165 -19.21 13.82 7.99
N ARG A 166 -19.59 12.71 7.34
CA ARG A 166 -19.25 12.44 5.95
C ARG A 166 -19.76 13.51 5.00
N ASP A 167 -21.02 13.91 5.16
CA ASP A 167 -21.66 14.90 4.29
C ASP A 167 -21.01 16.27 4.42
N VAL A 168 -20.69 16.70 5.64
CA VAL A 168 -19.99 17.96 5.88
C VAL A 168 -18.60 17.96 5.21
N VAL A 169 -17.83 16.89 5.38
CA VAL A 169 -16.50 16.76 4.76
C VAL A 169 -16.60 16.72 3.23
N ALA A 170 -17.52 15.93 2.70
CA ALA A 170 -17.74 15.81 1.26
C ALA A 170 -18.22 17.13 0.65
N GLN A 171 -19.13 17.83 1.32
CA GLN A 171 -19.62 19.12 0.88
C GLN A 171 -18.50 20.16 0.84
N TYR A 172 -17.70 20.23 1.89
CA TYR A 172 -16.56 21.16 1.94
C TYR A 172 -15.54 20.85 0.82
N SER A 173 -15.17 19.58 0.63
CA SER A 173 -14.28 19.17 -0.44
C SER A 173 -14.83 19.51 -1.85
N ASN A 174 -16.13 19.30 -2.06
CA ASN A 174 -16.78 19.66 -3.33
C ASN A 174 -16.75 21.17 -3.57
N GLN A 175 -17.13 21.99 -2.59
CA GLN A 175 -17.11 23.45 -2.67
C GLN A 175 -15.69 23.96 -2.97
N LEU A 176 -14.70 23.41 -2.28
CA LEU A 176 -13.31 23.78 -2.48
C LEU A 176 -12.86 23.45 -3.92
N ARG A 177 -13.11 22.25 -4.42
CA ARG A 177 -12.72 21.86 -5.78
C ARG A 177 -13.45 22.69 -6.85
N GLN A 178 -14.73 23.04 -6.62
CA GLN A 178 -15.46 23.96 -7.50
C GLN A 178 -14.80 25.35 -7.53
N LYS A 179 -14.31 25.88 -6.39
CA LYS A 179 -13.51 27.11 -6.34
C LYS A 179 -12.27 27.05 -7.23
N PHE A 180 -11.66 25.84 -7.36
CA PHE A 180 -10.53 25.57 -8.24
C PHE A 180 -10.94 25.22 -9.69
N GLY A 181 -12.19 25.42 -10.05
CA GLY A 181 -12.71 25.29 -11.42
C GLY A 181 -13.08 23.86 -11.83
N PHE A 182 -13.37 22.98 -10.87
CA PHE A 182 -13.86 21.63 -11.15
C PHE A 182 -15.39 21.62 -11.28
N GLU A 183 -15.89 20.90 -12.26
CA GLU A 183 -17.31 20.67 -12.49
C GLU A 183 -17.72 19.29 -11.94
N LYS A 184 -18.85 19.27 -11.22
CA LYS A 184 -19.35 18.03 -10.62
C LYS A 184 -20.00 17.16 -11.69
N VAL A 185 -19.61 15.90 -11.72
CA VAL A 185 -20.21 14.83 -12.53
C VAL A 185 -20.76 13.72 -11.63
N TRP A 186 -21.50 12.79 -12.22
CA TRP A 186 -21.99 11.59 -11.54
C TRP A 186 -21.88 10.39 -12.48
N THR A 187 -21.42 9.26 -11.93
CA THR A 187 -21.24 8.03 -12.68
C THR A 187 -21.92 6.83 -11.98
N PRO A 188 -22.46 5.86 -12.75
CA PRO A 188 -23.09 4.69 -12.18
C PRO A 188 -22.07 3.79 -11.44
N HIS A 189 -22.58 3.04 -10.46
CA HIS A 189 -21.75 2.11 -9.68
C HIS A 189 -21.52 0.78 -10.38
N ILE A 190 -22.35 0.44 -11.37
CA ILE A 190 -22.26 -0.80 -12.13
C ILE A 190 -21.97 -0.44 -13.59
N THR A 191 -21.07 -1.18 -14.24
CA THR A 191 -20.70 -0.98 -15.62
C THR A 191 -20.37 -2.29 -16.31
N LYS A 192 -20.38 -2.31 -17.65
CA LYS A 192 -19.93 -3.46 -18.43
C LYS A 192 -18.42 -3.68 -18.23
N LYS A 193 -18.03 -4.94 -18.16
CA LYS A 193 -16.64 -5.39 -18.09
C LYS A 193 -15.76 -4.78 -19.20
N ASP A 194 -16.33 -4.65 -20.40
CA ASP A 194 -15.66 -4.13 -21.60
C ASP A 194 -15.00 -2.76 -21.38
N LEU A 195 -15.58 -1.92 -20.51
CA LEU A 195 -15.00 -0.62 -20.16
C LEU A 195 -13.64 -0.80 -19.44
N TYR A 196 -13.55 -1.80 -18.56
CA TYR A 196 -12.31 -2.09 -17.81
C TYR A 196 -11.29 -2.84 -18.66
N GLU A 197 -11.73 -3.66 -19.61
CA GLU A 197 -10.86 -4.29 -20.60
C GLU A 197 -10.24 -3.22 -21.52
N THR A 198 -11.05 -2.32 -22.07
CA THR A 198 -10.59 -1.23 -22.94
C THR A 198 -9.62 -0.29 -22.23
N SER A 199 -9.84 0.00 -20.97
CA SER A 199 -8.99 0.90 -20.17
C SER A 199 -7.78 0.22 -19.53
N GLY A 200 -7.60 -1.10 -19.69
CA GLY A 200 -6.51 -1.88 -19.12
C GLY A 200 -6.65 -2.22 -17.63
N HIS A 201 -7.71 -1.75 -16.97
CA HIS A 201 -7.94 -2.00 -15.55
C HIS A 201 -8.24 -3.47 -15.26
N TRP A 202 -8.87 -4.17 -16.20
CA TRP A 202 -9.19 -5.58 -16.07
C TRP A 202 -7.92 -6.43 -15.91
N ALA A 203 -6.94 -6.23 -16.76
CA ALA A 203 -5.68 -6.97 -16.72
C ALA A 203 -4.89 -6.72 -15.43
N LYS A 204 -5.02 -5.50 -14.87
CA LYS A 204 -4.27 -5.08 -13.69
C LYS A 204 -4.96 -5.41 -12.36
N PHE A 205 -6.30 -5.33 -12.31
CA PHE A 205 -7.09 -5.41 -11.08
C PHE A 205 -8.22 -6.44 -11.14
N GLY A 206 -8.22 -7.35 -12.14
CA GLY A 206 -9.33 -8.27 -12.39
C GLY A 206 -9.70 -9.14 -11.18
N GLU A 207 -8.72 -9.53 -10.37
CA GLU A 207 -8.93 -10.32 -9.15
C GLU A 207 -9.56 -9.52 -8.00
N GLU A 208 -9.50 -8.18 -8.05
CA GLU A 208 -10.05 -7.28 -7.03
C GLU A 208 -11.39 -6.67 -7.44
N LEU A 209 -11.99 -7.11 -8.56
CA LEU A 209 -13.26 -6.60 -9.06
C LEU A 209 -14.43 -7.44 -8.56
N PHE A 210 -15.44 -6.79 -7.97
CA PHE A 210 -16.72 -7.44 -7.74
C PHE A 210 -17.45 -7.62 -9.07
N LEU A 211 -17.72 -8.88 -9.43
CA LEU A 211 -18.48 -9.23 -10.61
C LEU A 211 -19.98 -9.23 -10.28
N VAL A 212 -20.77 -8.64 -11.19
CA VAL A 212 -22.23 -8.59 -11.10
C VAL A 212 -22.81 -9.37 -12.29
N LYS A 213 -23.62 -10.36 -12.00
CA LYS A 213 -24.29 -11.15 -13.03
C LYS A 213 -25.72 -10.68 -13.20
N SER A 214 -26.09 -10.32 -14.44
CA SER A 214 -27.47 -10.07 -14.80
C SER A 214 -28.25 -11.39 -14.86
N GLN A 215 -29.52 -11.36 -14.49
CA GLN A 215 -30.45 -12.49 -14.70
C GLN A 215 -31.16 -12.39 -16.05
N GLU A 216 -31.21 -11.19 -16.64
CA GLU A 216 -31.96 -10.90 -17.86
C GLU A 216 -31.08 -10.89 -19.12
N THR A 217 -29.80 -10.58 -18.97
CA THR A 217 -28.85 -10.46 -20.10
C THR A 217 -27.61 -11.31 -19.85
N SER A 218 -26.88 -11.59 -20.93
CA SER A 218 -25.57 -12.26 -20.88
C SER A 218 -24.40 -11.29 -20.62
N ASP A 219 -24.69 -10.01 -20.36
CA ASP A 219 -23.65 -9.01 -20.10
C ASP A 219 -22.89 -9.33 -18.81
N GLU A 220 -21.58 -9.35 -18.89
CA GLU A 220 -20.70 -9.37 -17.72
C GLU A 220 -20.54 -7.95 -17.21
N MET A 221 -20.96 -7.74 -15.99
CA MET A 221 -20.92 -6.45 -15.32
C MET A 221 -19.96 -6.51 -14.12
N ALA A 222 -19.46 -5.34 -13.68
CA ALA A 222 -18.67 -5.21 -12.48
C ALA A 222 -19.09 -3.96 -11.69
N LEU A 223 -18.86 -3.98 -10.37
CA LEU A 223 -18.89 -2.76 -9.56
C LEU A 223 -17.64 -1.94 -9.86
N LYS A 224 -17.77 -0.62 -9.91
CA LYS A 224 -16.64 0.25 -10.23
C LYS A 224 -15.59 0.26 -9.11
N PRO A 225 -14.31 -0.03 -9.41
CA PRO A 225 -13.20 0.07 -8.48
C PRO A 225 -12.60 1.49 -8.43
N MET A 226 -12.90 2.32 -9.44
CA MET A 226 -12.44 3.70 -9.63
C MET A 226 -13.23 4.41 -10.73
N ASN A 227 -13.15 5.74 -10.77
CA ASN A 227 -13.94 6.57 -11.71
C ASN A 227 -13.24 6.90 -13.04
N CYS A 228 -11.92 6.69 -13.14
CA CYS A 228 -11.14 7.11 -14.31
C CYS A 228 -11.78 6.72 -15.66
N PRO A 229 -12.20 5.45 -15.90
CA PRO A 229 -12.78 5.05 -17.15
C PRO A 229 -14.12 5.76 -17.44
N HIS A 230 -14.93 6.01 -16.40
CA HIS A 230 -16.21 6.69 -16.55
C HIS A 230 -16.05 8.18 -16.92
N HIS A 231 -15.14 8.89 -16.25
CA HIS A 231 -14.87 10.29 -16.54
C HIS A 231 -14.31 10.47 -17.95
N THR A 232 -13.53 9.50 -18.47
CA THR A 232 -13.09 9.53 -19.87
C THR A 232 -14.26 9.36 -20.84
N GLN A 233 -15.28 8.55 -20.51
CA GLN A 233 -16.49 8.43 -21.33
C GLN A 233 -17.31 9.73 -21.34
N ILE A 234 -17.44 10.42 -20.21
CA ILE A 234 -18.09 11.74 -20.16
C ILE A 234 -17.29 12.74 -21.02
N PHE A 235 -15.96 12.73 -20.91
CA PHE A 235 -15.12 13.60 -21.73
C PHE A 235 -15.29 13.32 -23.23
N ALA A 236 -15.32 12.06 -23.64
CA ALA A 236 -15.45 11.60 -25.02
C ALA A 236 -16.87 11.74 -25.60
N SER A 237 -17.89 12.01 -24.79
CA SER A 237 -19.29 12.01 -25.19
C SER A 237 -19.65 13.11 -26.23
N ARG A 238 -18.79 14.10 -26.41
CA ARG A 238 -18.94 15.20 -27.37
C ARG A 238 -17.60 15.64 -27.96
N PRO A 239 -17.57 16.12 -29.22
CA PRO A 239 -16.37 16.72 -29.80
C PRO A 239 -15.89 17.90 -28.95
N ARG A 240 -14.56 18.03 -28.81
CA ARG A 240 -13.90 19.11 -28.07
C ARG A 240 -12.78 19.72 -28.87
N SER A 241 -12.61 21.02 -28.73
CA SER A 241 -11.49 21.77 -29.29
C SER A 241 -10.34 21.86 -28.25
N TYR A 242 -9.13 22.06 -28.71
CA TYR A 242 -8.00 22.40 -27.85
C TYR A 242 -8.23 23.67 -26.98
N ARG A 243 -9.18 24.53 -27.42
CA ARG A 243 -9.60 25.76 -26.71
C ARG A 243 -10.50 25.44 -25.51
N ASP A 244 -11.14 24.28 -25.49
CA ASP A 244 -11.99 23.85 -24.37
C ASP A 244 -11.17 23.31 -23.18
N MET A 245 -9.85 23.15 -23.37
CA MET A 245 -8.95 22.63 -22.34
C MET A 245 -8.42 23.75 -21.43
N PRO A 246 -8.28 23.50 -20.14
CA PRO A 246 -8.49 22.23 -19.44
C PRO A 246 -9.94 21.98 -19.06
N VAL A 247 -10.37 20.70 -19.08
CA VAL A 247 -11.65 20.26 -18.54
C VAL A 247 -11.38 19.52 -17.23
N ARG A 248 -12.08 19.89 -16.15
CA ARG A 248 -11.87 19.36 -14.81
C ARG A 248 -13.16 18.78 -14.25
N TYR A 249 -13.16 17.48 -13.96
CA TYR A 249 -14.31 16.80 -13.35
C TYR A 249 -14.00 16.45 -11.89
N LEU A 250 -15.01 16.56 -11.03
CA LEU A 250 -14.98 16.08 -9.66
C LEU A 250 -16.18 15.16 -9.39
N GLU A 251 -15.95 14.14 -8.59
CA GLU A 251 -17.00 13.27 -8.09
C GLU A 251 -16.65 12.78 -6.68
N THR A 252 -17.54 12.97 -5.71
CA THR A 252 -17.46 12.29 -4.41
C THR A 252 -18.39 11.09 -4.51
N THR A 253 -17.83 9.90 -4.58
CA THR A 253 -18.59 8.68 -4.90
C THR A 253 -18.02 7.47 -4.18
N THR A 254 -18.75 6.35 -4.27
CA THR A 254 -18.34 5.08 -3.67
C THR A 254 -17.76 4.17 -4.74
N ASP A 255 -16.56 3.66 -4.47
CA ASP A 255 -15.89 2.62 -5.23
C ASP A 255 -15.87 1.31 -4.44
N TYR A 256 -15.72 0.19 -5.15
CA TYR A 256 -15.82 -1.15 -4.58
C TYR A 256 -14.61 -1.99 -4.99
N ARG A 257 -13.98 -2.66 -4.01
CA ARG A 257 -12.85 -3.55 -4.25
C ARG A 257 -13.02 -4.84 -3.47
N ASP A 258 -12.86 -5.98 -4.12
CA ASP A 258 -12.96 -7.30 -3.49
C ASP A 258 -11.66 -7.64 -2.76
N GLU A 259 -11.38 -6.86 -1.73
CA GLU A 259 -10.21 -7.00 -0.87
C GLU A 259 -10.24 -8.34 -0.12
N LYS A 260 -9.09 -8.99 0.00
CA LYS A 260 -8.95 -10.22 0.78
C LYS A 260 -9.26 -9.97 2.25
N THR A 261 -10.00 -10.89 2.88
CA THR A 261 -10.47 -10.73 4.26
C THR A 261 -9.34 -10.45 5.27
N GLY A 262 -8.17 -11.05 5.09
CA GLY A 262 -7.00 -10.85 5.95
C GLY A 262 -6.33 -9.47 5.83
N GLU A 263 -6.68 -8.68 4.82
CA GLU A 263 -6.11 -7.36 4.57
C GLU A 263 -7.01 -6.21 5.04
N LEU A 264 -8.27 -6.51 5.36
CA LEU A 264 -9.24 -5.51 5.82
C LEU A 264 -8.85 -4.92 7.17
N GLY A 265 -9.01 -3.60 7.33
CA GLY A 265 -8.62 -2.89 8.55
C GLY A 265 -9.43 -1.63 8.84
N GLY A 266 -10.45 -1.74 9.70
CA GLY A 266 -11.28 -0.60 10.10
C GLY A 266 -11.89 0.13 8.90
N LEU A 267 -11.65 1.44 8.78
CA LEU A 267 -12.01 2.26 7.60
C LEU A 267 -10.82 2.51 6.66
N ASN A 268 -9.61 2.03 7.01
CA ASN A 268 -8.41 2.27 6.21
C ASN A 268 -8.32 1.36 4.98
N ARG A 269 -8.83 0.15 5.10
CA ARG A 269 -8.94 -0.79 3.99
C ARG A 269 -10.27 -1.50 4.07
N VAL A 270 -11.15 -1.18 3.15
CA VAL A 270 -12.55 -1.60 3.10
C VAL A 270 -12.92 -2.07 1.69
N ARG A 271 -14.01 -2.81 1.57
CA ARG A 271 -14.57 -3.24 0.28
C ARG A 271 -15.45 -2.18 -0.38
N SER A 272 -15.98 -1.24 0.40
CA SER A 272 -16.75 -0.09 -0.06
C SER A 272 -16.11 1.16 0.50
N LEU A 273 -15.52 1.98 -0.34
CA LEU A 273 -14.82 3.21 0.05
C LEU A 273 -15.41 4.41 -0.67
N THR A 274 -15.45 5.55 0.01
CA THR A 274 -15.83 6.81 -0.62
C THR A 274 -14.56 7.58 -0.98
N GLN A 275 -14.47 8.03 -2.23
CA GLN A 275 -13.36 8.83 -2.73
C GLN A 275 -13.84 10.22 -3.11
N ASP A 276 -13.02 11.22 -2.80
CA ASP A 276 -13.07 12.55 -3.40
C ASP A 276 -12.18 12.53 -4.64
N ASP A 277 -12.75 12.08 -5.76
CA ASP A 277 -12.02 11.86 -6.99
C ASP A 277 -12.10 13.07 -7.94
N SER A 278 -11.04 13.27 -8.71
CA SER A 278 -10.97 14.35 -9.69
C SER A 278 -10.11 13.95 -10.88
N HIS A 279 -10.57 14.31 -12.08
CA HIS A 279 -9.82 14.09 -13.31
C HIS A 279 -9.71 15.39 -14.11
N VAL A 280 -8.51 15.65 -14.63
CA VAL A 280 -8.21 16.82 -15.45
C VAL A 280 -7.78 16.36 -16.83
N PHE A 281 -8.46 16.85 -17.85
CA PHE A 281 -8.11 16.67 -19.25
C PHE A 281 -7.49 17.98 -19.73
N CYS A 282 -6.21 17.95 -20.04
CA CYS A 282 -5.46 19.16 -20.39
C CYS A 282 -4.46 18.90 -21.51
N ARG A 283 -3.98 19.96 -22.15
CA ARG A 283 -2.86 19.89 -23.09
C ARG A 283 -1.52 19.78 -22.33
N SER A 284 -0.49 19.30 -23.02
CA SER A 284 0.85 19.13 -22.41
C SER A 284 1.43 20.43 -21.84
N ASP A 285 1.17 21.58 -22.48
CA ASP A 285 1.61 22.90 -22.01
C ASP A 285 0.85 23.41 -20.80
N GLN A 286 -0.25 22.76 -20.39
CA GLN A 286 -1.07 23.11 -19.23
C GLN A 286 -0.75 22.25 -17.99
N ILE A 287 0.03 21.18 -18.12
CA ILE A 287 0.25 20.17 -17.06
C ILE A 287 0.78 20.82 -15.77
N GLU A 288 1.80 21.70 -15.89
CA GLU A 288 2.38 22.35 -14.72
C GLU A 288 1.35 23.19 -13.96
N ASN A 289 0.55 23.97 -14.67
CA ASN A 289 -0.50 24.79 -14.06
C ASN A 289 -1.57 23.93 -13.39
N GLU A 290 -1.97 22.82 -14.00
CA GLU A 290 -2.99 21.93 -13.44
C GLU A 290 -2.47 21.17 -12.21
N ILE A 291 -1.22 20.73 -12.21
CA ILE A 291 -0.59 20.12 -11.01
C ILE A 291 -0.53 21.14 -9.87
N ASN A 292 -0.13 22.37 -10.13
CA ASN A 292 -0.09 23.43 -9.12
C ASN A 292 -1.49 23.75 -8.58
N ASN A 293 -2.52 23.74 -9.44
CA ASN A 293 -3.92 23.91 -9.08
C ASN A 293 -4.40 22.81 -8.12
N LEU A 294 -4.13 21.53 -8.47
CA LEU A 294 -4.46 20.36 -7.65
C LEU A 294 -3.73 20.39 -6.29
N LEU A 295 -2.43 20.72 -6.28
CA LEU A 295 -1.66 20.82 -5.05
C LEU A 295 -2.15 21.95 -4.15
N SER A 296 -2.61 23.07 -4.73
CA SER A 296 -3.17 24.19 -3.99
C SER A 296 -4.50 23.82 -3.33
N ALA A 297 -5.38 23.12 -4.05
CA ALA A 297 -6.62 22.59 -3.49
C ALA A 297 -6.35 21.61 -2.34
N ALA A 298 -5.40 20.68 -2.53
CA ALA A 298 -5.02 19.73 -1.50
C ALA A 298 -4.44 20.43 -0.26
N ARG A 299 -3.56 21.43 -0.43
CA ARG A 299 -3.00 22.21 0.69
C ARG A 299 -4.07 22.97 1.47
N GLU A 300 -5.03 23.55 0.78
CA GLU A 300 -6.15 24.27 1.42
C GLU A 300 -7.02 23.30 2.22
N LEU A 301 -7.39 22.13 1.64
CA LEU A 301 -8.19 21.10 2.31
C LEU A 301 -7.51 20.60 3.59
N TYR A 302 -6.27 20.13 3.48
CA TYR A 302 -5.55 19.56 4.63
C TYR A 302 -5.11 20.62 5.64
N GLY A 303 -4.86 21.87 5.18
CA GLY A 303 -4.60 23.00 6.06
C GLY A 303 -5.76 23.34 6.98
N THR A 304 -7.00 23.20 6.51
CA THR A 304 -8.21 23.42 7.31
C THR A 304 -8.34 22.49 8.51
N ILE A 305 -7.78 21.29 8.41
CA ILE A 305 -7.80 20.27 9.49
C ILE A 305 -6.42 20.12 10.17
N ASP A 306 -5.53 21.09 9.99
CA ASP A 306 -4.16 21.13 10.54
C ASP A 306 -3.32 19.86 10.23
N MET A 307 -3.51 19.29 9.05
CA MET A 307 -2.72 18.16 8.57
C MET A 307 -1.59 18.62 7.65
N LYS A 308 -0.34 18.31 8.04
CA LYS A 308 0.84 18.62 7.22
C LYS A 308 0.99 17.61 6.09
N LEU A 309 1.08 18.12 4.87
CA LEU A 309 1.33 17.30 3.69
C LEU A 309 2.84 17.05 3.48
N ARG A 310 3.18 15.83 3.15
CA ARG A 310 4.47 15.45 2.59
C ARG A 310 4.27 14.97 1.15
N VAL A 311 4.83 15.68 0.21
CA VAL A 311 4.78 15.32 -1.21
C VAL A 311 5.95 14.39 -1.53
N ARG A 312 5.67 13.27 -2.17
CA ARG A 312 6.66 12.33 -2.71
C ARG A 312 6.39 12.12 -4.20
N LEU A 313 7.40 12.35 -5.03
CA LEU A 313 7.33 12.04 -6.45
C LEU A 313 7.75 10.58 -6.66
N SER A 314 6.96 9.86 -7.43
CA SER A 314 7.31 8.52 -7.91
C SER A 314 7.62 8.63 -9.41
N TYR A 315 8.74 8.05 -9.82
CA TYR A 315 9.15 8.02 -11.22
C TYR A 315 8.86 6.64 -11.80
N ARG A 316 8.69 6.62 -13.11
CA ARG A 316 8.63 5.37 -13.87
C ARG A 316 10.00 4.68 -13.79
N ASP A 317 10.01 3.38 -13.62
CA ASP A 317 11.20 2.56 -13.82
C ASP A 317 11.49 2.47 -15.34
N ASN A 318 12.66 2.91 -15.75
CA ASN A 318 13.06 2.87 -17.16
C ASN A 318 13.44 1.47 -17.66
N SER A 319 13.53 0.48 -16.75
CA SER A 319 13.77 -0.91 -17.09
C SER A 319 12.51 -1.65 -17.58
N ASP A 320 11.32 -1.06 -17.37
CA ASP A 320 10.01 -1.60 -17.78
C ASP A 320 9.50 -0.94 -19.09
N ALA A 321 10.35 -0.63 -20.03
CA ALA A 321 9.99 -0.02 -21.31
C ALA A 321 9.82 -1.03 -22.43
#